data_044425dfcdc73c2f25c84e51b245feec
#
_entry.id   044425dfcdc73c2f25c84e51b245feec
#
_cell.length_a   1.000
_cell.length_b   1.000
_cell.length_c   1.000
_cell.angle_alpha   90.00
_cell.angle_beta   90.00
_cell.angle_gamma   90.00
#
_symmetry.space_group_name_H-M   'P 1'
#
loop_
_entity.id
_entity.type
_entity.pdbx_description
1 polymer ?
#
loop_
_entity_poly.entity_id
_entity_poly.type
_entity_poly.pdbx_seq_one_letter_code
_entity_poly.pdbx_strand_id
1 'polypeptide(L)'
;MNKILVVLFLVIGVWSHSQTTDYNTKKGYAVNGYDVVSYFDGNPSEGKKEFNTVYDGTEFKFYNLENLNRFKKNPTAYLPKYGGYCAYAVAVNGKKVNVDPETYEIRGGKLYLFYNKGKNNTLQFWLNESPNKLKSQADKNWEKIKNWIFFLSYTQFHQETIKNQ
;
A
#
# COMPACT_ATOMS: atom_id res chain seq x y z
N MET A 1 -50.09 3.85 39.65
CA MET A 1 -49.81 4.12 38.26
C MET A 1 -48.29 4.03 38.04
N ASN A 2 -47.81 2.88 37.56
CA ASN A 2 -46.40 2.63 37.38
C ASN A 2 -45.94 3.15 36.00
N LYS A 3 -45.05 4.15 36.01
CA LYS A 3 -44.43 4.63 34.79
C LYS A 3 -43.26 3.70 34.43
N ILE A 4 -43.44 2.86 33.42
CA ILE A 4 -42.39 2.03 32.84
C ILE A 4 -41.50 2.95 32.00
N LEU A 5 -40.27 3.16 32.46
CA LEU A 5 -39.23 3.88 31.72
C LEU A 5 -38.61 2.90 30.70
N VAL A 6 -39.00 3.01 29.45
CA VAL A 6 -38.36 2.24 28.36
C VAL A 6 -37.04 2.94 28.00
N VAL A 7 -35.90 2.40 28.47
CA VAL A 7 -34.59 2.84 28.08
C VAL A 7 -34.26 2.20 26.74
N LEU A 8 -34.36 2.98 25.66
CA LEU A 8 -33.98 2.58 24.31
C LEU A 8 -32.44 2.62 24.20
N PHE A 9 -31.79 1.47 24.35
CA PHE A 9 -30.37 1.32 24.05
C PHE A 9 -30.15 1.43 22.52
N LEU A 10 -29.80 2.62 22.04
CA LEU A 10 -29.24 2.80 20.69
C LEU A 10 -27.85 2.15 20.66
N VAL A 11 -27.78 0.90 20.20
CA VAL A 11 -26.53 0.25 19.84
C VAL A 11 -26.03 0.92 18.57
N ILE A 12 -25.20 1.96 18.74
CA ILE A 12 -24.44 2.55 17.63
C ILE A 12 -23.34 1.55 17.28
N GLY A 13 -23.62 0.68 16.34
CA GLY A 13 -22.62 -0.20 15.76
C GLY A 13 -21.54 0.67 15.07
N VAL A 14 -20.40 0.86 15.73
CA VAL A 14 -19.22 1.46 15.11
C VAL A 14 -18.73 0.45 14.07
N TRP A 15 -19.13 0.66 12.82
CA TRP A 15 -18.56 -0.09 11.70
C TRP A 15 -17.12 0.39 11.54
N SER A 16 -16.19 -0.31 12.16
CA SER A 16 -14.76 -0.13 11.88
C SER A 16 -14.50 -0.50 10.42
N HIS A 17 -14.55 0.49 9.54
CA HIS A 17 -14.01 0.32 8.19
C HIS A 17 -12.49 0.22 8.34
N SER A 18 -11.97 -0.99 8.25
CA SER A 18 -10.55 -1.21 8.04
C SER A 18 -10.18 -0.56 6.70
N GLN A 19 -9.40 0.51 6.76
CA GLN A 19 -8.86 1.13 5.55
C GLN A 19 -7.82 0.21 4.96
N THR A 20 -8.16 -0.49 3.89
CA THR A 20 -7.22 -1.33 3.16
C THR A 20 -6.20 -0.44 2.44
N THR A 21 -4.93 -0.82 2.51
CA THR A 21 -3.88 -0.13 1.77
C THR A 21 -4.07 -0.35 0.27
N ASP A 22 -3.99 0.73 -0.51
CA ASP A 22 -3.96 0.61 -1.96
C ASP A 22 -2.56 0.18 -2.41
N TYR A 23 -2.44 -1.10 -2.75
CA TYR A 23 -1.18 -1.67 -3.25
C TYR A 23 -1.08 -1.58 -4.76
N ASN A 24 0.14 -1.32 -5.26
CA ASN A 24 0.48 -1.45 -6.67
C ASN A 24 0.42 -2.92 -7.08
N THR A 25 -0.60 -3.27 -7.87
CA THR A 25 -0.85 -4.64 -8.27
C THR A 25 -0.73 -4.84 -9.78
N LYS A 26 -0.31 -6.05 -10.17
CA LYS A 26 -0.38 -6.53 -11.55
C LYS A 26 -1.00 -7.91 -11.55
N LYS A 27 -2.05 -8.10 -12.33
CA LYS A 27 -2.84 -9.34 -12.38
C LYS A 27 -3.36 -9.77 -11.00
N GLY A 28 -3.70 -8.81 -10.12
CA GLY A 28 -4.21 -9.05 -8.78
C GLY A 28 -3.14 -9.23 -7.68
N TYR A 29 -1.86 -9.34 -8.04
CA TYR A 29 -0.79 -9.57 -7.07
C TYR A 29 -0.02 -8.29 -6.74
N ALA A 30 0.25 -8.04 -5.46
CA ALA A 30 1.09 -6.95 -5.00
C ALA A 30 2.50 -7.03 -5.58
N VAL A 31 3.13 -5.88 -5.78
CA VAL A 31 4.52 -5.76 -6.28
C VAL A 31 4.73 -6.57 -7.57
N ASN A 32 3.76 -6.49 -8.48
CA ASN A 32 3.79 -7.24 -9.76
C ASN A 32 3.92 -8.78 -9.58
N GLY A 33 3.66 -9.30 -8.38
CA GLY A 33 3.79 -10.70 -8.03
C GLY A 33 5.19 -11.14 -7.60
N TYR A 34 6.08 -10.19 -7.31
CA TYR A 34 7.38 -10.48 -6.67
C TYR A 34 7.21 -10.74 -5.18
N ASP A 35 8.08 -11.58 -4.64
CA ASP A 35 8.15 -11.94 -3.23
C ASP A 35 8.76 -10.80 -2.42
N VAL A 36 7.93 -10.14 -1.60
CA VAL A 36 8.37 -8.97 -0.80
C VAL A 36 9.44 -9.32 0.25
N VAL A 37 9.57 -10.59 0.65
CA VAL A 37 10.59 -11.05 1.60
C VAL A 37 11.94 -11.17 0.91
N SER A 38 11.97 -11.62 -0.33
CA SER A 38 13.20 -11.88 -1.10
C SER A 38 14.07 -10.63 -1.31
N TYR A 39 13.49 -9.44 -1.28
CA TYR A 39 14.23 -8.18 -1.35
C TYR A 39 15.17 -7.97 -0.16
N PHE A 40 14.77 -8.42 1.03
CA PHE A 40 15.57 -8.31 2.24
C PHE A 40 16.73 -9.31 2.28
N ASP A 41 16.66 -10.33 1.45
CA ASP A 41 17.73 -11.30 1.24
C ASP A 41 18.65 -10.87 0.07
N GLY A 42 18.40 -9.68 -0.52
CA GLY A 42 19.20 -9.13 -1.63
C GLY A 42 18.97 -9.79 -2.99
N ASN A 43 17.94 -10.62 -3.13
CA ASN A 43 17.66 -11.38 -4.35
C ASN A 43 16.17 -11.34 -4.70
N PRO A 44 15.66 -10.21 -5.27
CA PRO A 44 14.28 -10.08 -5.70
C PRO A 44 13.87 -11.24 -6.61
N SER A 45 12.80 -11.94 -6.26
CA SER A 45 12.38 -13.14 -6.97
C SER A 45 10.88 -13.12 -7.23
N GLU A 46 10.44 -13.62 -8.39
CA GLU A 46 9.02 -13.82 -8.65
C GLU A 46 8.43 -14.86 -7.70
N GLY A 47 7.27 -14.53 -7.14
CA GLY A 47 6.51 -15.46 -6.32
C GLY A 47 5.78 -16.51 -7.16
N LYS A 48 5.60 -17.69 -6.59
CA LYS A 48 4.88 -18.81 -7.19
C LYS A 48 3.43 -18.83 -6.70
N LYS A 49 2.52 -19.34 -7.52
CA LYS A 49 1.08 -19.39 -7.19
C LYS A 49 0.76 -20.27 -5.99
N GLU A 50 1.53 -21.33 -5.77
CA GLU A 50 1.36 -22.24 -4.65
C GLU A 50 1.72 -21.63 -3.28
N PHE A 51 2.55 -20.59 -3.27
CA PHE A 51 2.97 -19.89 -2.04
C PHE A 51 2.38 -18.49 -2.01
N ASN A 52 1.12 -18.37 -1.62
CA ASN A 52 0.43 -17.08 -1.55
C ASN A 52 -0.30 -16.87 -0.23
N THR A 53 -0.67 -15.62 0.02
CA THR A 53 -1.58 -15.24 1.10
C THR A 53 -2.25 -13.90 0.79
N VAL A 54 -3.44 -13.70 1.34
CA VAL A 54 -4.08 -12.38 1.31
C VAL A 54 -3.70 -11.62 2.56
N TYR A 55 -3.27 -10.39 2.39
CA TYR A 55 -3.00 -9.46 3.47
C TYR A 55 -3.57 -8.09 3.11
N ASP A 56 -4.33 -7.50 4.04
CA ASP A 56 -4.99 -6.20 3.85
C ASP A 56 -5.76 -6.11 2.51
N GLY A 57 -6.51 -7.18 2.18
CA GLY A 57 -7.34 -7.28 0.98
C GLY A 57 -6.58 -7.52 -0.33
N THR A 58 -5.26 -7.66 -0.29
CA THR A 58 -4.42 -7.84 -1.50
C THR A 58 -3.66 -9.16 -1.44
N GLU A 59 -3.55 -9.83 -2.59
CA GLU A 59 -2.84 -11.11 -2.70
C GLU A 59 -1.34 -10.88 -2.89
N PHE A 60 -0.54 -11.56 -2.06
CA PHE A 60 0.92 -11.60 -2.10
C PHE A 60 1.40 -12.99 -2.47
N LYS A 61 2.40 -13.09 -3.35
CA LYS A 61 3.06 -14.35 -3.72
C LYS A 61 4.49 -14.39 -3.19
N PHE A 62 4.95 -15.61 -2.91
CA PHE A 62 6.28 -15.85 -2.37
C PHE A 62 7.01 -16.88 -3.22
N TYR A 63 8.32 -16.78 -3.24
CA TYR A 63 9.18 -17.70 -3.99
C TYR A 63 9.14 -19.13 -3.42
N ASN A 64 9.02 -19.24 -2.08
CA ASN A 64 9.00 -20.50 -1.37
C ASN A 64 8.15 -20.43 -0.08
N LEU A 65 7.93 -21.59 0.54
CA LEU A 65 7.16 -21.71 1.78
C LEU A 65 7.83 -20.97 2.97
N GLU A 66 9.15 -20.93 3.02
CA GLU A 66 9.89 -20.24 4.08
C GLU A 66 9.56 -18.74 4.08
N ASN A 67 9.65 -18.08 2.92
CA ASN A 67 9.33 -16.67 2.78
C ASN A 67 7.86 -16.36 3.07
N LEU A 68 6.93 -17.23 2.63
CA LEU A 68 5.53 -17.13 3.01
C LEU A 68 5.36 -17.16 4.54
N ASN A 69 6.04 -18.06 5.23
CA ASN A 69 5.96 -18.18 6.69
C ASN A 69 6.61 -16.98 7.40
N ARG A 70 7.75 -16.47 6.90
CA ARG A 70 8.39 -15.23 7.38
C ARG A 70 7.44 -14.06 7.28
N PHE A 71 6.77 -13.90 6.12
CA PHE A 71 5.78 -12.84 5.93
C PHE A 71 4.59 -12.99 6.89
N LYS A 72 3.97 -14.18 6.98
CA LYS A 72 2.83 -14.42 7.88
C LYS A 72 3.15 -14.11 9.34
N LYS A 73 4.37 -14.38 9.77
CA LYS A 73 4.83 -14.10 11.14
C LYS A 73 4.94 -12.59 11.43
N ASN A 74 5.38 -11.78 10.47
CA ASN A 74 5.53 -10.34 10.63
C ASN A 74 5.36 -9.60 9.29
N PRO A 75 4.13 -9.47 8.76
CA PRO A 75 3.90 -8.84 7.47
C PRO A 75 4.46 -7.42 7.37
N THR A 76 4.28 -6.61 8.41
CA THR A 76 4.67 -5.18 8.43
C THR A 76 6.17 -4.95 8.30
N ALA A 77 7.01 -5.97 8.54
CA ALA A 77 8.45 -5.90 8.31
C ALA A 77 8.79 -5.85 6.82
N TYR A 78 7.97 -6.50 5.98
CA TYR A 78 8.26 -6.75 4.56
C TYR A 78 7.42 -5.90 3.59
N LEU A 79 6.35 -5.26 4.08
CA LEU A 79 5.49 -4.45 3.22
C LEU A 79 6.28 -3.31 2.57
N PRO A 80 6.09 -3.07 1.26
CA PRO A 80 6.74 -1.97 0.58
C PRO A 80 6.16 -0.63 1.04
N LYS A 81 7.01 0.38 1.13
CA LYS A 81 6.57 1.75 1.35
C LYS A 81 5.70 2.21 0.18
N TYR A 82 4.76 3.09 0.48
CA TYR A 82 3.86 3.70 -0.50
C TYR A 82 3.07 2.66 -1.32
N GLY A 83 2.64 1.57 -0.67
CA GLY A 83 1.89 0.50 -1.33
C GLY A 83 2.64 -0.19 -2.48
N GLY A 84 3.96 -0.01 -2.60
CA GLY A 84 4.75 -0.54 -3.72
C GLY A 84 4.70 0.32 -4.99
N TYR A 85 4.17 1.54 -4.92
CA TYR A 85 4.33 2.54 -5.99
C TYR A 85 5.71 3.18 -5.97
N CYS A 86 6.10 3.79 -7.09
CA CYS A 86 7.40 4.43 -7.25
C CYS A 86 7.63 5.53 -6.20
N ALA A 87 8.60 5.30 -5.30
CA ALA A 87 8.89 6.20 -4.19
C ALA A 87 9.28 7.62 -4.65
N TYR A 88 10.05 7.72 -5.74
CA TYR A 88 10.44 9.00 -6.33
C TYR A 88 9.23 9.77 -6.87
N ALA A 89 8.31 9.11 -7.59
CA ALA A 89 7.11 9.75 -8.13
C ALA A 89 6.17 10.22 -7.01
N VAL A 90 6.04 9.43 -5.93
CA VAL A 90 5.30 9.85 -4.74
C VAL A 90 5.94 11.09 -4.12
N ALA A 91 7.28 11.14 -4.01
CA ALA A 91 8.00 12.26 -3.44
C ALA A 91 7.81 13.55 -4.25
N VAL A 92 8.10 13.51 -5.55
CA VAL A 92 8.17 14.74 -6.36
C VAL A 92 6.84 15.19 -6.93
N ASN A 93 5.94 14.27 -7.22
CA ASN A 93 4.67 14.55 -7.92
C ASN A 93 3.42 14.20 -7.11
N GLY A 94 3.53 13.50 -5.97
CA GLY A 94 2.39 12.97 -5.24
C GLY A 94 1.54 12.00 -6.09
N LYS A 95 2.17 11.21 -6.97
CA LYS A 95 1.47 10.32 -7.92
C LYS A 95 1.81 8.86 -7.69
N LYS A 96 0.81 8.00 -7.85
CA LYS A 96 0.94 6.55 -7.90
C LYS A 96 1.43 6.14 -9.29
N VAL A 97 2.70 5.74 -9.39
CA VAL A 97 3.33 5.30 -10.65
C VAL A 97 3.80 3.87 -10.47
N ASN A 98 3.55 3.02 -11.48
CA ASN A 98 4.02 1.64 -11.50
C ASN A 98 5.54 1.56 -11.42
N VAL A 99 6.05 0.41 -11.00
CA VAL A 99 7.47 0.17 -10.78
C VAL A 99 8.02 -0.91 -11.70
N ASP A 100 9.32 -0.92 -11.82
CA ASP A 100 10.08 -2.10 -12.18
C ASP A 100 10.45 -2.83 -10.86
N PRO A 101 9.96 -4.05 -10.63
CA PRO A 101 10.16 -4.74 -9.35
C PRO A 101 11.63 -5.07 -9.05
N GLU A 102 12.51 -5.08 -10.04
CA GLU A 102 13.95 -5.30 -9.84
C GLU A 102 14.70 -4.00 -9.48
N THR A 103 14.04 -2.85 -9.58
CA THR A 103 14.62 -1.55 -9.23
C THR A 103 14.13 -1.10 -7.86
N TYR A 104 14.96 -1.33 -6.83
CA TYR A 104 14.58 -1.17 -5.43
C TYR A 104 15.71 -0.64 -4.56
N GLU A 105 15.37 -0.22 -3.35
CA GLU A 105 16.29 0.09 -2.25
C GLU A 105 15.71 -0.42 -0.93
N ILE A 106 16.57 -1.03 -0.10
CA ILE A 106 16.27 -1.23 1.32
C ILE A 106 16.95 -0.11 2.10
N ARG A 107 16.15 0.75 2.70
CA ARG A 107 16.65 1.87 3.52
C ARG A 107 15.96 1.88 4.88
N GLY A 108 16.77 1.86 5.96
CA GLY A 108 16.24 1.82 7.32
C GLY A 108 15.31 0.61 7.56
N GLY A 109 15.63 -0.54 6.97
CA GLY A 109 14.83 -1.77 7.09
C GLY A 109 13.46 -1.68 6.40
N LYS A 110 13.29 -0.79 5.40
CA LYS A 110 12.06 -0.65 4.62
C LYS A 110 12.33 -0.78 3.13
N LEU A 111 11.41 -1.43 2.42
CA LEU A 111 11.46 -1.64 0.98
C LEU A 111 10.89 -0.41 0.24
N TYR A 112 11.68 0.16 -0.65
CA TYR A 112 11.29 1.20 -1.60
C TYR A 112 11.45 0.68 -3.02
N LEU A 113 10.44 0.91 -3.86
CA LEU A 113 10.42 0.48 -5.25
C LEU A 113 10.42 1.68 -6.19
N PHE A 114 10.97 1.51 -7.38
CA PHE A 114 11.19 2.61 -8.31
C PHE A 114 10.77 2.24 -9.74
N TYR A 115 10.38 3.25 -10.49
CA TYR A 115 10.17 3.14 -11.92
C TYR A 115 11.52 3.10 -12.63
N ASN A 116 11.66 2.18 -13.59
CA ASN A 116 12.84 2.09 -14.45
C ASN A 116 12.41 1.64 -15.83
N LYS A 117 12.47 2.55 -16.82
CA LYS A 117 12.19 2.22 -18.21
C LYS A 117 12.94 3.18 -19.14
N GLY A 118 13.69 2.62 -20.09
CA GLY A 118 14.46 3.38 -21.05
C GLY A 118 15.56 4.22 -20.35
N LYS A 119 15.52 5.53 -20.53
CA LYS A 119 16.48 6.46 -19.91
C LYS A 119 16.07 6.92 -18.49
N ASN A 120 14.89 6.54 -18.03
CA ASN A 120 14.32 7.02 -16.78
C ASN A 120 14.46 5.97 -15.68
N ASN A 121 15.60 5.95 -14.99
CA ASN A 121 15.82 5.18 -13.77
C ASN A 121 15.62 6.09 -12.56
N THR A 122 14.44 6.02 -11.93
CA THR A 122 14.08 6.92 -10.83
C THR A 122 14.78 6.59 -9.52
N LEU A 123 15.36 5.40 -9.37
CA LEU A 123 16.26 5.09 -8.26
C LEU A 123 17.53 5.95 -8.35
N GLN A 124 18.10 6.14 -9.55
CA GLN A 124 19.28 6.99 -9.71
C GLN A 124 18.95 8.45 -9.39
N PHE A 125 17.78 8.95 -9.77
CA PHE A 125 17.35 10.31 -9.39
C PHE A 125 17.20 10.43 -7.88
N TRP A 126 16.56 9.45 -7.23
CA TRP A 126 16.42 9.38 -5.79
C TRP A 126 17.78 9.41 -5.06
N LEU A 127 18.75 8.63 -5.52
CA LEU A 127 20.08 8.55 -4.91
C LEU A 127 20.92 9.83 -5.13
N ASN A 128 20.80 10.46 -6.31
CA ASN A 128 21.58 11.66 -6.68
C ASN A 128 21.03 12.95 -6.07
N GLU A 129 19.75 13.01 -5.71
CA GLU A 129 19.17 14.21 -5.09
C GLU A 129 19.27 14.12 -3.56
N SER A 130 18.47 13.85 -2.77
CA SER A 130 18.58 13.73 -1.31
C SER A 130 17.55 12.70 -0.80
N PRO A 131 17.94 11.42 -0.69
CA PRO A 131 17.01 10.36 -0.31
C PRO A 131 16.23 10.65 0.97
N ASN A 132 16.86 11.23 1.98
CA ASN A 132 16.20 11.55 3.24
C ASN A 132 15.16 12.66 3.09
N LYS A 133 15.45 13.71 2.29
CA LYS A 133 14.50 14.78 1.98
C LYS A 133 13.34 14.24 1.14
N LEU A 134 13.63 13.47 0.08
CA LEU A 134 12.63 12.84 -0.78
C LEU A 134 11.73 11.88 0.01
N LYS A 135 12.31 11.08 0.92
CA LYS A 135 11.53 10.21 1.82
C LYS A 135 10.54 11.03 2.66
N SER A 136 11.01 12.10 3.31
CA SER A 136 10.14 12.97 4.12
C SER A 136 9.00 13.58 3.29
N GLN A 137 9.29 13.97 2.05
CA GLN A 137 8.30 14.51 1.13
C GLN A 137 7.30 13.43 0.66
N ALA A 138 7.81 12.22 0.34
CA ALA A 138 6.98 11.09 -0.04
C ALA A 138 6.05 10.66 1.11
N ASP A 139 6.53 10.62 2.35
CA ASP A 139 5.71 10.31 3.52
C ASP A 139 4.52 11.29 3.64
N LYS A 140 4.77 12.62 3.48
CA LYS A 140 3.71 13.64 3.50
C LYS A 140 2.73 13.52 2.35
N ASN A 141 3.23 13.24 1.14
CA ASN A 141 2.38 13.11 -0.04
C ASN A 141 1.55 11.82 0.02
N TRP A 142 2.13 10.72 0.54
CA TRP A 142 1.43 9.45 0.67
C TRP A 142 0.19 9.57 1.56
N GLU A 143 0.28 10.28 2.68
CA GLU A 143 -0.88 10.51 3.55
C GLU A 143 -2.07 11.15 2.81
N LYS A 144 -1.81 11.96 1.79
CA LYS A 144 -2.84 12.61 0.98
C LYS A 144 -3.43 11.71 -0.09
N ILE A 145 -2.61 10.81 -0.67
CA ILE A 145 -3.02 10.04 -1.86
C ILE A 145 -3.39 8.59 -1.58
N LYS A 146 -3.01 8.03 -0.41
CA LYS A 146 -3.26 6.62 -0.07
C LYS A 146 -4.76 6.28 -0.05
N ASN A 147 -5.63 7.24 0.28
CA ASN A 147 -7.07 7.05 0.44
C ASN A 147 -7.90 7.81 -0.60
N TRP A 148 -7.33 8.15 -1.76
CA TRP A 148 -8.01 8.97 -2.77
C TRP A 148 -9.37 8.39 -3.21
N ILE A 149 -9.53 7.08 -3.28
CA ILE A 149 -10.78 6.41 -3.68
C ILE A 149 -11.91 6.67 -2.66
N PHE A 150 -11.59 6.75 -1.37
CA PHE A 150 -12.57 7.01 -0.33
C PHE A 150 -13.16 8.42 -0.42
N PHE A 151 -12.34 9.42 -0.76
CA PHE A 151 -12.80 10.80 -0.94
C PHE A 151 -13.77 10.93 -2.12
N LEU A 152 -13.54 10.23 -3.21
CA LEU A 152 -14.44 10.27 -4.38
C LEU A 152 -15.80 9.63 -4.07
N SER A 153 -15.83 8.49 -3.39
CA SER A 153 -17.09 7.84 -3.01
C SER A 153 -17.88 8.66 -1.98
N TYR A 154 -17.21 9.29 -1.03
CA TYR A 154 -17.86 10.14 -0.02
C TYR A 154 -18.46 11.41 -0.63
N THR A 155 -17.73 12.08 -1.54
CA THR A 155 -18.22 13.29 -2.22
C THR A 155 -19.35 12.97 -3.19
N GLN A 156 -19.31 11.83 -3.87
CA GLN A 156 -20.38 11.41 -4.78
C GLN A 156 -21.68 11.07 -4.00
N PHE A 157 -21.55 10.34 -2.91
CA PHE A 157 -22.69 10.02 -2.04
C PHE A 157 -23.32 11.27 -1.43
N HIS A 158 -22.53 12.24 -1.01
CA HIS A 158 -23.03 13.52 -0.45
C HIS A 158 -23.72 14.39 -1.49
N GLN A 159 -23.24 14.39 -2.73
CA GLN A 159 -23.89 15.13 -3.84
C GLN A 159 -25.22 14.50 -4.26
N GLU A 160 -25.36 13.19 -4.22
CA GLU A 160 -26.62 12.50 -4.50
C GLU A 160 -27.67 12.74 -3.39
N THR A 161 -27.23 12.82 -2.15
CA THR A 161 -28.13 13.11 -1.01
C THR A 161 -28.69 14.52 -1.04
N ILE A 162 -27.90 15.51 -1.51
CA ILE A 162 -28.32 16.91 -1.65
C ILE A 162 -29.26 17.12 -2.87
N LYS A 163 -29.12 16.32 -3.92
CA LYS A 163 -30.01 16.40 -5.10
C LYS A 163 -31.39 15.79 -4.88
N ASN A 164 -31.56 14.97 -3.86
CA ASN A 164 -32.82 14.27 -3.54
C ASN A 164 -33.60 14.93 -2.38
N GLN A 165 -33.18 16.10 -1.93
CA GLN A 165 -33.91 17.00 -1.01
C GLN A 165 -34.43 18.21 -1.76
#